data_f57bd0c78667026d4b5520b2b2abd5b8
#
_entry.id   f57bd0c78667026d4b5520b2b2abd5b8
#
_cell.length_a   1.000
_cell.length_b   1.000
_cell.length_c   1.000
_cell.angle_alpha   90.00
_cell.angle_beta   90.00
_cell.angle_gamma   90.00
#
_symmetry.space_group_name_H-M   'P 1'
#
loop_
_entity.id
_entity.type
_entity.pdbx_description
1 polymer ?
#
loop_
_entity_poly.entity_id
_entity_poly.type
_entity_poly.pdbx_seq_one_letter_code
_entity_poly.pdbx_strand_id
1 'polypeptide(L)'
;MTAIQWGIIGCGNVTEKKSGQAYNKITDSKLVAVMRRDAEKAADYAQRHHVDKWYSDAEDLMNDPQVNAVSVATPPASHLEYALRAIKKGLNIYVEKPVTRNAQEAQQMADAVRESGAKLTVAHYRRALPMFLHVKSLIDSNAIGDIRTVQIRMWKYQNPNPQTNVDNWRLQPEFSGGGYFHDLAPHQLDLMLYYFGEPAHSTGYSLNQGEFSPADDHVCGQIVFKNKVIVNGSWCFNVAPSEAIDSCEIIGTKGKITFPFFGTFVTCKNEVGEETVNFTHPEHIQQPMITKIVSYFKGEGPNPCTIDEAVILMKVIDSFTISQKIELS
;
A
#
# COMPACT_ATOMS: atom_id res chain seq x y z
N MET A 1 -9.70 28.32 0.65
CA MET A 1 -10.33 26.99 0.40
C MET A 1 -10.63 26.33 1.72
N THR A 2 -11.66 25.48 1.77
CA THR A 2 -12.13 24.86 3.02
C THR A 2 -11.09 23.82 3.50
N ALA A 3 -10.83 23.75 4.80
CA ALA A 3 -9.96 22.73 5.39
C ALA A 3 -10.51 21.32 5.13
N ILE A 4 -9.63 20.34 5.01
CA ILE A 4 -10.02 18.93 4.87
C ILE A 4 -10.42 18.38 6.23
N GLN A 5 -11.66 17.96 6.34
CA GLN A 5 -12.26 17.39 7.55
C GLN A 5 -12.49 15.89 7.34
N TRP A 6 -11.68 15.10 8.01
CA TRP A 6 -11.60 13.66 7.79
C TRP A 6 -12.58 12.87 8.66
N GLY A 7 -13.23 11.90 8.02
CA GLY A 7 -13.84 10.76 8.68
C GLY A 7 -13.02 9.47 8.43
N ILE A 8 -12.69 8.71 9.47
CA ILE A 8 -12.04 7.39 9.31
C ILE A 8 -13.10 6.30 9.34
N ILE A 9 -13.19 5.51 8.27
CA ILE A 9 -14.00 4.30 8.19
C ILE A 9 -13.09 3.10 8.47
N GLY A 10 -13.24 2.46 9.63
CA GLY A 10 -12.41 1.35 10.08
C GLY A 10 -11.24 1.80 10.98
N CYS A 11 -11.52 2.56 12.06
CA CYS A 11 -10.49 2.94 13.02
C CYS A 11 -9.96 1.71 13.79
N GLY A 12 -8.75 1.26 13.41
CA GLY A 12 -8.08 0.06 13.93
C GLY A 12 -6.56 0.21 13.93
N ASN A 13 -5.83 -0.92 13.93
CA ASN A 13 -4.37 -0.93 14.09
C ASN A 13 -3.61 -0.03 13.13
N VAL A 14 -4.06 0.12 11.87
CA VAL A 14 -3.40 0.97 10.89
C VAL A 14 -3.51 2.43 11.29
N THR A 15 -4.69 2.86 11.68
CA THR A 15 -4.95 4.24 12.08
C THR A 15 -4.39 4.57 13.47
N GLU A 16 -4.30 3.57 14.37
CA GLU A 16 -3.60 3.74 15.65
C GLU A 16 -2.13 4.13 15.47
N LYS A 17 -1.44 3.45 14.57
CA LYS A 17 0.03 3.51 14.50
C LYS A 17 0.56 4.32 13.31
N LYS A 18 -0.19 4.44 12.21
CA LYS A 18 0.36 4.92 10.94
C LYS A 18 -0.23 6.22 10.44
N SER A 19 -1.55 6.43 10.55
CA SER A 19 -2.24 7.53 9.89
C SER A 19 -3.11 8.41 10.79
N GLY A 20 -3.79 7.87 11.81
CA GLY A 20 -4.86 8.57 12.52
C GLY A 20 -4.46 9.92 13.13
N GLN A 21 -3.33 9.97 13.82
CA GLN A 21 -2.84 11.22 14.41
C GLN A 21 -2.18 12.16 13.38
N ALA A 22 -1.78 11.64 12.21
CA ALA A 22 -1.16 12.46 11.17
C ALA A 22 -2.12 13.52 10.62
N TYR A 23 -3.41 13.23 10.55
CA TYR A 23 -4.41 14.18 10.02
C TYR A 23 -4.43 15.50 10.78
N ASN A 24 -4.25 15.48 12.10
CA ASN A 24 -4.26 16.66 12.96
C ASN A 24 -2.93 17.42 12.99
N LYS A 25 -1.85 16.83 12.44
CA LYS A 25 -0.51 17.44 12.38
C LYS A 25 -0.23 18.21 11.08
N ILE A 26 -1.21 18.25 10.18
CA ILE A 26 -1.09 18.86 8.86
C ILE A 26 -1.95 20.12 8.80
N THR A 27 -1.39 21.21 8.26
CA THR A 27 -2.13 22.46 8.06
C THR A 27 -3.37 22.25 7.19
N ASP A 28 -4.47 22.87 7.55
CA ASP A 28 -5.77 22.74 6.87
C ASP A 28 -6.31 21.29 6.84
N SER A 29 -6.00 20.50 7.87
CA SER A 29 -6.45 19.12 7.99
C SER A 29 -6.87 18.82 9.45
N LYS A 30 -8.02 18.21 9.64
CA LYS A 30 -8.54 17.82 10.96
C LYS A 30 -9.26 16.48 10.86
N LEU A 31 -8.99 15.57 11.78
CA LEU A 31 -9.79 14.37 12.01
C LEU A 31 -11.01 14.76 12.88
N VAL A 32 -12.23 14.67 12.32
CA VAL A 32 -13.47 15.11 12.99
C VAL A 32 -14.38 13.95 13.41
N ALA A 33 -14.26 12.81 12.75
CA ALA A 33 -15.09 11.65 13.01
C ALA A 33 -14.35 10.32 12.78
N VAL A 34 -14.72 9.29 13.53
CA VAL A 34 -14.22 7.92 13.32
C VAL A 34 -15.38 6.93 13.36
N MET A 35 -15.22 5.83 12.62
CA MET A 35 -16.22 4.77 12.56
C MET A 35 -15.57 3.39 12.74
N ARG A 36 -16.22 2.57 13.53
CA ARG A 36 -15.96 1.13 13.64
C ARG A 36 -17.28 0.41 13.96
N ARG A 37 -17.55 -0.75 13.33
CA ARG A 37 -18.77 -1.54 13.55
C ARG A 37 -19.01 -1.92 15.01
N ASP A 38 -17.95 -2.08 15.78
CA ASP A 38 -17.97 -2.24 17.23
C ASP A 38 -18.02 -0.85 17.87
N ALA A 39 -19.18 -0.47 18.38
CA ALA A 39 -19.46 0.85 18.94
C ALA A 39 -18.57 1.19 20.15
N GLU A 40 -18.30 0.21 21.02
CA GLU A 40 -17.45 0.42 22.21
C GLU A 40 -16.01 0.75 21.79
N LYS A 41 -15.49 0.03 20.79
CA LYS A 41 -14.14 0.29 20.26
C LYS A 41 -14.08 1.59 19.44
N ALA A 42 -15.18 2.01 18.80
CA ALA A 42 -15.24 3.31 18.14
C ALA A 42 -15.18 4.45 19.17
N ALA A 43 -15.97 4.35 20.25
CA ALA A 43 -15.99 5.31 21.35
C ALA A 43 -14.62 5.38 22.07
N ASP A 44 -14.01 4.23 22.38
CA ASP A 44 -12.68 4.15 22.99
C ASP A 44 -11.62 4.83 22.11
N TYR A 45 -11.61 4.53 20.79
CA TYR A 45 -10.69 5.18 19.86
C TYR A 45 -10.89 6.70 19.85
N ALA A 46 -12.13 7.17 19.74
CA ALA A 46 -12.45 8.60 19.73
C ALA A 46 -11.98 9.31 21.02
N GLN A 47 -12.21 8.70 22.17
CA GLN A 47 -11.79 9.23 23.47
C GLN A 47 -10.25 9.33 23.56
N ARG A 48 -9.51 8.26 23.23
CA ARG A 48 -8.05 8.23 23.34
C ARG A 48 -7.35 9.17 22.35
N HIS A 49 -7.97 9.41 21.21
CA HIS A 49 -7.42 10.25 20.15
C HIS A 49 -8.03 11.64 20.08
N HIS A 50 -8.88 12.01 21.04
CA HIS A 50 -9.56 13.32 21.13
C HIS A 50 -10.31 13.67 19.83
N VAL A 51 -11.05 12.68 19.28
CA VAL A 51 -11.93 12.89 18.14
C VAL A 51 -13.34 13.16 18.64
N ASP A 52 -13.95 14.25 18.14
CA ASP A 52 -15.21 14.76 18.69
C ASP A 52 -16.40 13.80 18.48
N LYS A 53 -16.36 13.02 17.38
CA LYS A 53 -17.49 12.17 16.96
C LYS A 53 -17.06 10.76 16.63
N TRP A 54 -17.91 9.81 16.96
CA TRP A 54 -17.76 8.42 16.56
C TRP A 54 -19.09 7.82 16.10
N TYR A 55 -19.01 6.83 15.23
CA TYR A 55 -20.12 6.13 14.61
C TYR A 55 -19.90 4.62 14.59
N SER A 56 -20.99 3.85 14.63
CA SER A 56 -20.95 2.39 14.40
C SER A 56 -21.35 2.01 12.96
N ASP A 57 -21.91 2.95 12.21
CA ASP A 57 -22.27 2.81 10.80
C ASP A 57 -21.51 3.83 9.94
N ALA A 58 -21.02 3.38 8.79
CA ALA A 58 -20.29 4.23 7.87
C ALA A 58 -21.19 5.24 7.14
N GLU A 59 -22.47 4.93 6.96
CA GLU A 59 -23.44 5.85 6.35
C GLU A 59 -23.65 7.08 7.23
N ASP A 60 -23.77 6.88 8.56
CA ASP A 60 -23.91 7.97 9.50
C ASP A 60 -22.68 8.89 9.51
N LEU A 61 -21.46 8.30 9.47
CA LEU A 61 -20.23 9.06 9.33
C LEU A 61 -20.19 9.84 8.02
N MET A 62 -20.56 9.23 6.89
CA MET A 62 -20.55 9.87 5.57
C MET A 62 -21.65 10.94 5.42
N ASN A 63 -22.69 10.89 6.24
CA ASN A 63 -23.75 11.90 6.30
C ASN A 63 -23.45 13.05 7.25
N ASP A 64 -22.37 12.98 8.05
CA ASP A 64 -21.98 14.08 8.93
C ASP A 64 -21.58 15.31 8.10
N PRO A 65 -22.27 16.46 8.25
CA PRO A 65 -22.01 17.66 7.45
C PRO A 65 -20.61 18.27 7.68
N GLN A 66 -19.89 17.86 8.70
CA GLN A 66 -18.51 18.29 8.92
C GLN A 66 -17.52 17.44 8.12
N VAL A 67 -17.87 16.22 7.70
CA VAL A 67 -16.97 15.33 6.94
C VAL A 67 -16.99 15.70 5.47
N ASN A 68 -15.84 16.06 4.89
CA ASN A 68 -15.67 16.32 3.47
C ASN A 68 -14.63 15.41 2.80
N ALA A 69 -13.97 14.56 3.59
CA ALA A 69 -13.06 13.52 3.12
C ALA A 69 -13.15 12.29 4.00
N VAL A 70 -13.04 11.11 3.40
CA VAL A 70 -13.01 9.84 4.13
C VAL A 70 -11.69 9.09 3.89
N SER A 71 -11.20 8.48 4.98
CA SER A 71 -10.12 7.51 4.95
C SER A 71 -10.71 6.12 5.14
N VAL A 72 -10.67 5.28 4.11
CA VAL A 72 -11.15 3.90 4.16
C VAL A 72 -9.98 3.01 4.59
N ALA A 73 -10.00 2.56 5.85
CA ALA A 73 -8.93 1.80 6.51
C ALA A 73 -9.41 0.44 7.05
N THR A 74 -10.42 -0.11 6.43
CA THR A 74 -10.97 -1.44 6.68
C THR A 74 -10.11 -2.53 6.01
N PRO A 75 -10.42 -3.83 6.15
CA PRO A 75 -9.85 -4.87 5.27
C PRO A 75 -10.25 -4.67 3.80
N PRO A 76 -9.40 -5.11 2.84
CA PRO A 76 -9.59 -4.87 1.40
C PRO A 76 -10.94 -5.29 0.82
N ALA A 77 -11.57 -6.33 1.36
CA ALA A 77 -12.88 -6.82 0.92
C ALA A 77 -14.00 -5.77 0.95
N SER A 78 -13.87 -4.72 1.75
CA SER A 78 -14.88 -3.66 1.87
C SER A 78 -14.46 -2.32 1.26
N HIS A 79 -13.24 -2.22 0.70
CA HIS A 79 -12.73 -0.96 0.15
C HIS A 79 -13.59 -0.45 -1.01
N LEU A 80 -13.92 -1.35 -1.97
CA LEU A 80 -14.76 -0.99 -3.11
C LEU A 80 -16.12 -0.45 -2.68
N GLU A 81 -16.81 -1.17 -1.78
CA GLU A 81 -18.13 -0.76 -1.28
C GLU A 81 -18.10 0.64 -0.68
N TYR A 82 -17.19 0.87 0.30
CA TYR A 82 -17.12 2.17 0.96
C TYR A 82 -16.67 3.29 0.03
N ALA A 83 -15.76 3.00 -0.91
CA ALA A 83 -15.34 4.00 -1.90
C ALA A 83 -16.51 4.40 -2.82
N LEU A 84 -17.30 3.44 -3.34
CA LEU A 84 -18.47 3.73 -4.18
C LEU A 84 -19.55 4.52 -3.41
N ARG A 85 -19.76 4.22 -2.13
CA ARG A 85 -20.70 4.99 -1.28
C ARG A 85 -20.21 6.42 -1.06
N ALA A 86 -18.92 6.61 -0.80
CA ALA A 86 -18.31 7.93 -0.63
C ALA A 86 -18.34 8.77 -1.93
N ILE A 87 -18.10 8.12 -3.09
CA ILE A 87 -18.23 8.75 -4.42
C ILE A 87 -19.63 9.32 -4.62
N LYS A 88 -20.67 8.52 -4.34
CA LYS A 88 -22.08 8.97 -4.47
C LYS A 88 -22.43 10.16 -3.60
N LYS A 89 -21.70 10.37 -2.51
CA LYS A 89 -21.88 11.51 -1.59
C LYS A 89 -20.98 12.70 -1.92
N GLY A 90 -20.14 12.61 -2.95
CA GLY A 90 -19.25 13.69 -3.36
C GLY A 90 -18.08 13.93 -2.39
N LEU A 91 -17.73 12.95 -1.55
CA LEU A 91 -16.62 13.05 -0.60
C LEU A 91 -15.28 12.83 -1.32
N ASN A 92 -14.22 13.46 -0.81
CA ASN A 92 -12.84 13.11 -1.18
C ASN A 92 -12.44 11.79 -0.50
N ILE A 93 -11.66 10.93 -1.18
CA ILE A 93 -11.46 9.55 -0.74
C ILE A 93 -9.98 9.19 -0.68
N TYR A 94 -9.54 8.69 0.48
CA TYR A 94 -8.24 8.07 0.69
C TYR A 94 -8.45 6.61 1.07
N VAL A 95 -8.01 5.67 0.19
CA VAL A 95 -8.22 4.23 0.39
C VAL A 95 -6.92 3.56 0.77
N GLU A 96 -6.94 2.74 1.83
CA GLU A 96 -5.78 1.93 2.22
C GLU A 96 -5.40 0.91 1.14
N LYS A 97 -4.12 0.55 1.17
CA LYS A 97 -3.56 -0.50 0.31
C LYS A 97 -3.76 -1.91 0.96
N PRO A 98 -3.84 -2.98 0.14
CA PRO A 98 -4.13 -2.94 -1.28
C PRO A 98 -5.48 -2.28 -1.53
N VAL A 99 -5.60 -1.59 -2.68
CA VAL A 99 -6.80 -0.80 -2.95
C VAL A 99 -8.07 -1.65 -2.97
N THR A 100 -7.94 -2.91 -3.40
CA THR A 100 -9.00 -3.92 -3.47
C THR A 100 -8.39 -5.32 -3.36
N ARG A 101 -9.21 -6.38 -3.43
CA ARG A 101 -8.75 -7.77 -3.42
C ARG A 101 -8.12 -8.22 -4.75
N ASN A 102 -8.55 -7.63 -5.87
CA ASN A 102 -8.13 -8.00 -7.23
C ASN A 102 -8.27 -6.83 -8.20
N ALA A 103 -7.75 -6.99 -9.42
CA ALA A 103 -7.77 -5.95 -10.45
C ALA A 103 -9.18 -5.62 -10.96
N GLN A 104 -10.12 -6.57 -10.94
CA GLN A 104 -11.49 -6.33 -11.38
C GLN A 104 -12.19 -5.34 -10.45
N GLU A 105 -12.08 -5.51 -9.14
CA GLU A 105 -12.62 -4.57 -8.16
C GLU A 105 -11.95 -3.19 -8.27
N ALA A 106 -10.62 -3.15 -8.49
CA ALA A 106 -9.90 -1.90 -8.70
C ALA A 106 -10.37 -1.16 -9.96
N GLN A 107 -10.66 -1.90 -11.04
CA GLN A 107 -11.19 -1.33 -12.28
C GLN A 107 -12.57 -0.73 -12.05
N GLN A 108 -13.47 -1.41 -11.33
CA GLN A 108 -14.79 -0.88 -10.99
C GLN A 108 -14.71 0.43 -10.21
N MET A 109 -13.76 0.51 -9.26
CA MET A 109 -13.51 1.74 -8.51
C MET A 109 -12.99 2.87 -9.42
N ALA A 110 -12.07 2.55 -10.35
CA ALA A 110 -11.52 3.51 -11.30
C ALA A 110 -12.60 4.04 -12.27
N ASP A 111 -13.49 3.17 -12.73
CA ASP A 111 -14.59 3.56 -13.61
C ASP A 111 -15.54 4.52 -12.90
N ALA A 112 -15.92 4.22 -11.65
CA ALA A 112 -16.77 5.09 -10.84
C ALA A 112 -16.12 6.46 -10.55
N VAL A 113 -14.79 6.50 -10.29
CA VAL A 113 -14.05 7.77 -10.14
C VAL A 113 -14.07 8.57 -11.42
N ARG A 114 -13.88 7.93 -12.57
CA ARG A 114 -13.86 8.58 -13.89
C ARG A 114 -15.22 9.16 -14.27
N GLU A 115 -16.29 8.41 -14.01
CA GLU A 115 -17.66 8.82 -14.29
C GLU A 115 -18.13 9.98 -13.42
N SER A 116 -17.72 9.99 -12.15
CA SER A 116 -18.15 11.01 -11.18
C SER A 116 -17.24 12.24 -11.12
N GLY A 117 -16.00 12.15 -11.57
CA GLY A 117 -14.97 13.17 -11.35
C GLY A 117 -14.51 13.26 -9.88
N ALA A 118 -14.79 12.25 -9.04
CA ALA A 118 -14.43 12.24 -7.65
C ALA A 118 -12.91 12.26 -7.44
N LYS A 119 -12.46 12.91 -6.37
CA LYS A 119 -11.05 12.89 -5.97
C LYS A 119 -10.79 11.66 -5.09
N LEU A 120 -10.07 10.69 -5.65
CA LEU A 120 -9.63 9.50 -4.94
C LEU A 120 -8.11 9.33 -5.06
N THR A 121 -7.48 8.91 -3.97
CA THR A 121 -6.05 8.56 -3.92
C THR A 121 -5.86 7.28 -3.10
N VAL A 122 -4.79 6.53 -3.39
CA VAL A 122 -4.49 5.23 -2.75
C VAL A 122 -3.28 5.35 -1.83
N ALA A 123 -3.31 4.62 -0.70
CA ALA A 123 -2.36 4.73 0.40
C ALA A 123 -0.99 4.06 0.14
N HIS A 124 -0.40 4.28 -1.04
CA HIS A 124 0.96 3.86 -1.33
C HIS A 124 1.97 4.88 -0.78
N TYR A 125 1.94 5.07 0.54
CA TYR A 125 2.62 6.14 1.26
C TYR A 125 4.15 6.13 1.16
N ARG A 126 4.76 4.99 0.78
CA ARG A 126 6.21 4.89 0.61
C ARG A 126 6.74 5.81 -0.47
N ARG A 127 5.95 6.14 -1.50
CA ARG A 127 6.29 7.13 -2.54
C ARG A 127 6.63 8.52 -1.98
N ALA A 128 6.18 8.84 -0.76
CA ALA A 128 6.43 10.13 -0.11
C ALA A 128 7.49 10.08 1.00
N LEU A 129 8.02 8.90 1.35
CA LEU A 129 9.03 8.78 2.38
C LEU A 129 10.41 9.20 1.87
N PRO A 130 11.22 9.97 2.65
CA PRO A 130 12.52 10.45 2.25
C PRO A 130 13.46 9.38 1.69
N MET A 131 13.46 8.19 2.31
CA MET A 131 14.26 7.05 1.87
C MET A 131 13.96 6.65 0.41
N PHE A 132 12.69 6.51 0.04
CA PHE A 132 12.30 6.08 -1.32
C PHE A 132 12.39 7.21 -2.34
N LEU A 133 12.25 8.47 -1.90
CA LEU A 133 12.56 9.64 -2.72
C LEU A 133 14.07 9.73 -3.01
N HIS A 134 14.93 9.36 -2.05
CA HIS A 134 16.37 9.28 -2.28
C HIS A 134 16.72 8.18 -3.30
N VAL A 135 16.11 6.98 -3.20
CA VAL A 135 16.27 5.94 -4.24
C VAL A 135 15.86 6.48 -5.61
N LYS A 136 14.72 7.18 -5.69
CA LYS A 136 14.26 7.82 -6.94
C LYS A 136 15.28 8.82 -7.48
N SER A 137 15.85 9.66 -6.62
CA SER A 137 16.88 10.64 -7.03
C SER A 137 18.16 9.99 -7.56
N LEU A 138 18.60 8.86 -6.97
CA LEU A 138 19.74 8.09 -7.48
C LEU A 138 19.47 7.48 -8.86
N ILE A 139 18.24 7.00 -9.09
CA ILE A 139 17.80 6.49 -10.39
C ILE A 139 17.77 7.63 -11.42
N ASP A 140 17.11 8.74 -11.09
CA ASP A 140 16.93 9.88 -12.00
C ASP A 140 18.24 10.59 -12.35
N SER A 141 19.21 10.60 -11.43
CA SER A 141 20.56 11.13 -11.66
C SER A 141 21.49 10.17 -12.39
N ASN A 142 20.99 8.97 -12.76
CA ASN A 142 21.79 7.93 -13.43
C ASN A 142 23.03 7.49 -12.60
N ALA A 143 22.93 7.51 -11.25
CA ALA A 143 24.03 7.22 -10.34
C ALA A 143 24.68 5.84 -10.52
N ILE A 144 23.92 4.87 -11.05
CA ILE A 144 24.38 3.49 -11.33
C ILE A 144 24.34 3.15 -12.82
N GLY A 145 24.25 4.14 -13.70
CA GLY A 145 24.11 3.95 -15.15
C GLY A 145 22.73 3.39 -15.55
N ASP A 146 22.64 2.86 -16.76
CA ASP A 146 21.39 2.26 -17.25
C ASP A 146 20.98 1.06 -16.40
N ILE A 147 19.77 1.08 -15.87
CA ILE A 147 19.24 0.00 -15.04
C ILE A 147 18.95 -1.23 -15.93
N ARG A 148 19.40 -2.40 -15.49
CA ARG A 148 19.24 -3.66 -16.20
C ARG A 148 18.25 -4.58 -15.51
N THR A 149 18.41 -4.78 -14.20
CA THR A 149 17.56 -5.72 -13.46
C THR A 149 17.36 -5.28 -12.02
N VAL A 150 16.26 -5.73 -11.45
CA VAL A 150 15.94 -5.56 -10.04
C VAL A 150 15.64 -6.92 -9.42
N GLN A 151 16.13 -7.14 -8.20
CA GLN A 151 15.85 -8.33 -7.42
C GLN A 151 15.15 -7.95 -6.11
N ILE A 152 13.97 -8.51 -5.88
CA ILE A 152 13.20 -8.33 -4.64
C ILE A 152 13.17 -9.67 -3.90
N ARG A 153 13.57 -9.66 -2.62
CA ARG A 153 13.40 -10.80 -1.72
C ARG A 153 12.69 -10.35 -0.47
N MET A 154 11.53 -10.94 -0.20
CA MET A 154 10.76 -10.73 1.02
C MET A 154 10.40 -12.10 1.59
N TRP A 155 11.28 -12.64 2.43
CA TRP A 155 11.09 -13.92 3.08
C TRP A 155 10.88 -13.70 4.56
N LYS A 156 9.89 -14.35 5.11
CA LYS A 156 9.51 -14.22 6.52
C LYS A 156 9.12 -15.56 7.11
N TYR A 157 9.40 -15.72 8.38
CA TYR A 157 8.83 -16.80 9.16
C TYR A 157 7.36 -16.51 9.47
N GLN A 158 6.49 -17.48 9.26
CA GLN A 158 5.13 -17.51 9.77
C GLN A 158 5.01 -18.63 10.80
N ASN A 159 4.33 -18.37 11.91
CA ASN A 159 4.05 -19.42 12.89
C ASN A 159 3.18 -20.50 12.22
N PRO A 160 3.63 -21.77 12.18
CA PRO A 160 2.90 -22.86 11.52
C PRO A 160 1.64 -23.30 12.29
N ASN A 161 1.42 -22.82 13.53
CA ASN A 161 0.24 -23.21 14.30
C ASN A 161 -1.03 -22.59 13.70
N PRO A 162 -1.94 -23.40 13.09
CA PRO A 162 -3.17 -22.88 12.49
C PRO A 162 -4.07 -22.13 13.47
N GLN A 163 -4.07 -22.53 14.75
CA GLN A 163 -4.92 -21.90 15.79
C GLN A 163 -4.54 -20.45 16.05
N THR A 164 -3.27 -20.05 15.86
CA THR A 164 -2.83 -18.66 15.98
C THR A 164 -3.20 -17.80 14.77
N ASN A 165 -3.61 -18.44 13.68
CA ASN A 165 -3.88 -17.80 12.40
C ASN A 165 -5.37 -17.61 12.10
N VAL A 166 -6.27 -18.26 12.84
CA VAL A 166 -7.73 -18.27 12.59
C VAL A 166 -8.33 -16.86 12.55
N ASP A 167 -7.94 -15.99 13.49
CA ASP A 167 -8.48 -14.62 13.58
C ASP A 167 -7.70 -13.60 12.75
N ASN A 168 -6.66 -14.04 12.04
CA ASN A 168 -5.87 -13.15 11.21
C ASN A 168 -6.50 -13.00 9.82
N TRP A 169 -7.33 -11.97 9.65
CA TRP A 169 -8.01 -11.70 8.38
C TRP A 169 -7.05 -11.60 7.17
N ARG A 170 -5.76 -11.30 7.40
CA ARG A 170 -4.76 -11.23 6.33
C ARG A 170 -4.52 -12.60 5.68
N LEU A 171 -4.72 -13.68 6.43
CA LEU A 171 -4.54 -15.04 5.96
C LEU A 171 -5.83 -15.66 5.40
N GLN A 172 -6.90 -14.88 5.36
CA GLN A 172 -8.19 -15.25 4.80
C GLN A 172 -8.34 -14.56 3.43
N PRO A 173 -8.21 -15.28 2.31
CA PRO A 173 -8.22 -14.68 0.96
C PRO A 173 -9.49 -13.88 0.64
N GLU A 174 -10.64 -14.29 1.20
CA GLU A 174 -11.92 -13.61 1.04
C GLU A 174 -11.90 -12.17 1.60
N PHE A 175 -11.04 -11.88 2.58
CA PHE A 175 -10.89 -10.54 3.16
C PHE A 175 -9.67 -9.79 2.64
N SER A 176 -8.55 -10.51 2.46
CA SER A 176 -7.25 -9.90 2.13
C SER A 176 -6.96 -9.85 0.62
N GLY A 177 -7.57 -10.74 -0.16
CA GLY A 177 -7.25 -11.00 -1.57
C GLY A 177 -6.27 -12.17 -1.77
N GLY A 178 -5.37 -12.49 -0.80
CA GLY A 178 -4.39 -13.57 -0.95
C GLY A 178 -3.22 -13.53 0.03
N GLY A 179 -3.49 -13.39 1.32
CA GLY A 179 -2.49 -13.60 2.36
C GLY A 179 -1.47 -12.47 2.53
N TYR A 180 -0.32 -12.82 3.08
CA TYR A 180 0.76 -11.86 3.34
C TYR A 180 1.36 -11.28 2.06
N PHE A 181 1.30 -11.98 0.93
CA PHE A 181 1.72 -11.42 -0.35
C PHE A 181 0.88 -10.17 -0.68
N HIS A 182 -0.44 -10.25 -0.60
CA HIS A 182 -1.35 -9.11 -0.85
C HIS A 182 -1.20 -7.98 0.18
N ASP A 183 -0.75 -8.26 1.39
CA ASP A 183 -0.47 -7.20 2.38
C ASP A 183 0.89 -6.52 2.15
N LEU A 184 1.94 -7.26 1.78
CA LEU A 184 3.31 -6.74 1.75
C LEU A 184 3.80 -6.35 0.34
N ALA A 185 3.53 -7.18 -0.68
CA ALA A 185 4.01 -6.95 -2.03
C ALA A 185 3.50 -5.65 -2.68
N PRO A 186 2.27 -5.15 -2.39
CA PRO A 186 1.83 -3.86 -2.90
C PRO A 186 2.75 -2.70 -2.57
N HIS A 187 3.42 -2.72 -1.39
CA HIS A 187 4.41 -1.70 -1.03
C HIS A 187 5.66 -1.71 -1.92
N GLN A 188 6.03 -2.88 -2.40
CA GLN A 188 7.26 -3.14 -3.16
C GLN A 188 7.01 -2.93 -4.65
N LEU A 189 5.96 -3.57 -5.15
CA LEU A 189 5.58 -3.49 -6.56
C LEU A 189 5.13 -2.09 -6.97
N ASP A 190 4.44 -1.37 -6.08
CA ASP A 190 4.08 0.03 -6.29
C ASP A 190 5.31 0.92 -6.49
N LEU A 191 6.37 0.73 -5.70
CA LEU A 191 7.62 1.47 -5.89
C LEU A 191 8.30 1.13 -7.22
N MET A 192 8.20 -0.13 -7.70
CA MET A 192 8.71 -0.49 -9.02
C MET A 192 7.96 0.24 -10.14
N LEU A 193 6.63 0.31 -10.05
CA LEU A 193 5.82 1.11 -10.97
C LEU A 193 6.17 2.60 -10.91
N TYR A 194 6.34 3.14 -9.70
CA TYR A 194 6.74 4.53 -9.47
C TYR A 194 8.12 4.87 -10.03
N TYR A 195 9.08 3.92 -9.96
CA TYR A 195 10.44 4.13 -10.46
C TYR A 195 10.57 3.90 -11.97
N PHE A 196 9.91 2.89 -12.51
CA PHE A 196 10.15 2.40 -13.88
C PHE A 196 8.99 2.63 -14.84
N GLY A 197 7.84 3.09 -14.34
CA GLY A 197 6.66 3.42 -15.14
C GLY A 197 5.79 2.21 -15.47
N GLU A 198 5.27 2.16 -16.68
CA GLU A 198 4.26 1.19 -17.09
C GLU A 198 4.89 -0.17 -17.44
N PRO A 199 4.37 -1.31 -16.91
CA PRO A 199 4.80 -2.63 -17.29
C PRO A 199 4.34 -2.98 -18.72
N ALA A 200 5.21 -3.64 -19.48
CA ALA A 200 4.87 -4.24 -20.76
C ALA A 200 4.31 -5.65 -20.59
N HIS A 201 4.81 -6.39 -19.60
CA HIS A 201 4.38 -7.76 -19.30
C HIS A 201 4.67 -8.10 -17.84
N SER A 202 3.83 -8.95 -17.25
CA SER A 202 4.07 -9.54 -15.92
C SER A 202 3.54 -10.97 -15.87
N THR A 203 4.26 -11.85 -15.16
CA THR A 203 3.89 -13.25 -14.97
C THR A 203 4.49 -13.78 -13.68
N GLY A 204 3.89 -14.80 -13.09
CA GLY A 204 4.39 -15.42 -11.87
C GLY A 204 3.65 -16.69 -11.49
N TYR A 205 4.02 -17.20 -10.32
CA TYR A 205 3.44 -18.40 -9.72
C TYR A 205 3.18 -18.16 -8.24
N SER A 206 2.11 -18.72 -7.71
CA SER A 206 1.85 -18.76 -6.28
C SER A 206 1.49 -20.18 -5.83
N LEU A 207 1.96 -20.54 -4.63
CA LEU A 207 1.78 -21.85 -4.03
C LEU A 207 1.52 -21.71 -2.53
N ASN A 208 0.69 -22.57 -2.00
CA ASN A 208 0.54 -22.80 -0.57
C ASN A 208 1.42 -24.00 -0.18
N GLN A 209 2.70 -23.77 0.11
CA GLN A 209 3.67 -24.83 0.39
C GLN A 209 3.59 -25.33 1.84
N GLY A 210 3.30 -24.42 2.79
CA GLY A 210 3.29 -24.73 4.21
C GLY A 210 1.94 -25.17 4.72
N GLU A 211 0.86 -24.90 3.97
CA GLU A 211 -0.53 -25.23 4.35
C GLU A 211 -0.96 -24.69 5.72
N PHE A 212 -0.33 -23.60 6.19
CA PHE A 212 -0.60 -22.99 7.50
C PHE A 212 -1.86 -22.12 7.52
N SER A 213 -2.40 -21.82 6.36
CA SER A 213 -3.59 -20.99 6.16
C SER A 213 -4.19 -21.26 4.78
N PRO A 214 -5.42 -20.78 4.48
CA PRO A 214 -5.99 -20.86 3.14
C PRO A 214 -5.27 -20.06 2.07
N ALA A 215 -4.41 -19.10 2.46
CA ALA A 215 -3.69 -18.24 1.53
C ALA A 215 -2.37 -18.87 1.06
N ASP A 216 -1.98 -18.58 -0.18
CA ASP A 216 -0.66 -18.94 -0.68
C ASP A 216 0.43 -18.24 0.14
N ASP A 217 1.50 -18.96 0.44
CA ASP A 217 2.60 -18.51 1.29
C ASP A 217 3.93 -18.36 0.53
N HIS A 218 3.99 -18.76 -0.74
CA HIS A 218 5.13 -18.54 -1.61
C HIS A 218 4.68 -18.01 -2.98
N VAL A 219 5.14 -16.83 -3.35
CA VAL A 219 4.88 -16.19 -4.64
C VAL A 219 6.19 -15.78 -5.29
N CYS A 220 6.35 -16.11 -6.57
CA CYS A 220 7.45 -15.64 -7.41
C CYS A 220 6.87 -14.93 -8.63
N GLY A 221 7.52 -13.85 -9.07
CA GLY A 221 7.03 -13.12 -10.24
C GLY A 221 8.09 -12.29 -10.93
N GLN A 222 7.81 -11.98 -12.19
CA GLN A 222 8.65 -11.14 -13.04
C GLN A 222 7.82 -10.07 -13.71
N ILE A 223 8.38 -8.85 -13.82
CA ILE A 223 7.82 -7.73 -14.56
C ILE A 223 8.84 -7.27 -15.59
N VAL A 224 8.40 -7.13 -16.84
CA VAL A 224 9.17 -6.47 -17.91
C VAL A 224 8.55 -5.10 -18.14
N PHE A 225 9.31 -4.02 -17.90
CA PHE A 225 8.87 -2.65 -18.11
C PHE A 225 9.08 -2.18 -19.55
N LYS A 226 8.32 -1.20 -20.02
CA LYS A 226 8.45 -0.61 -21.37
C LYS A 226 9.84 -0.01 -21.63
N ASN A 227 10.52 0.46 -20.58
CA ASN A 227 11.91 0.93 -20.64
C ASN A 227 12.98 -0.19 -20.60
N LYS A 228 12.55 -1.46 -20.73
CA LYS A 228 13.38 -2.67 -20.76
C LYS A 228 13.98 -3.08 -19.42
N VAL A 229 13.64 -2.42 -18.31
CA VAL A 229 14.01 -2.91 -16.97
C VAL A 229 13.24 -4.19 -16.66
N ILE A 230 13.94 -5.19 -16.08
CA ILE A 230 13.34 -6.44 -15.65
C ILE A 230 13.40 -6.51 -14.12
N VAL A 231 12.25 -6.70 -13.48
CA VAL A 231 12.12 -6.91 -12.04
C VAL A 231 11.77 -8.37 -11.78
N ASN A 232 12.53 -9.01 -10.88
CA ASN A 232 12.24 -10.34 -10.37
C ASN A 232 11.95 -10.25 -8.88
N GLY A 233 10.95 -10.97 -8.42
CA GLY A 233 10.55 -10.96 -7.01
C GLY A 233 10.26 -12.35 -6.48
N SER A 234 10.62 -12.57 -5.22
CA SER A 234 10.27 -13.77 -4.45
C SER A 234 9.78 -13.37 -3.07
N TRP A 235 8.58 -13.80 -2.74
CA TRP A 235 7.89 -13.60 -1.46
C TRP A 235 7.58 -14.96 -0.84
N CYS A 236 8.27 -15.31 0.25
CA CYS A 236 8.12 -16.60 0.90
C CYS A 236 7.86 -16.40 2.39
N PHE A 237 6.76 -16.91 2.91
CA PHE A 237 6.32 -16.70 4.28
C PHE A 237 6.39 -17.96 5.15
N ASN A 238 7.11 -18.97 4.69
CA ASN A 238 7.27 -20.26 5.36
C ASN A 238 8.73 -20.67 5.56
N VAL A 239 9.67 -19.71 5.49
CA VAL A 239 11.10 -19.98 5.73
C VAL A 239 11.42 -20.06 7.22
N ALA A 240 12.59 -20.64 7.56
CA ALA A 240 13.09 -20.61 8.92
C ALA A 240 13.34 -19.15 9.39
N PRO A 241 13.25 -18.85 10.70
CA PRO A 241 13.50 -17.49 11.21
C PRO A 241 14.87 -16.92 10.84
N SER A 242 15.91 -17.76 10.76
CA SER A 242 17.27 -17.38 10.35
C SER A 242 17.38 -16.92 8.90
N GLU A 243 16.44 -17.33 8.05
CA GLU A 243 16.43 -17.05 6.60
C GLU A 243 15.54 -15.85 6.24
N ALA A 244 15.00 -15.16 7.24
CA ALA A 244 14.18 -13.97 7.00
C ALA A 244 15.00 -12.87 6.34
N ILE A 245 14.47 -12.31 5.25
CA ILE A 245 15.15 -11.26 4.48
C ILE A 245 14.14 -10.26 3.93
N ASP A 246 14.50 -8.98 3.95
CA ASP A 246 13.83 -7.88 3.26
C ASP A 246 14.88 -7.13 2.48
N SER A 247 14.92 -7.31 1.16
CA SER A 247 15.97 -6.75 0.31
C SER A 247 15.44 -6.40 -1.08
N CYS A 248 15.87 -5.24 -1.55
CA CYS A 248 15.76 -4.83 -2.94
C CYS A 248 17.15 -4.46 -3.46
N GLU A 249 17.54 -5.01 -4.60
CA GLU A 249 18.76 -4.65 -5.33
C GLU A 249 18.39 -4.15 -6.72
N ILE A 250 18.70 -2.89 -7.02
CA ILE A 250 18.56 -2.28 -8.35
C ILE A 250 19.96 -2.26 -8.98
N ILE A 251 20.14 -2.96 -10.08
CA ILE A 251 21.44 -3.17 -10.70
C ILE A 251 21.48 -2.49 -12.07
N GLY A 252 22.45 -1.61 -12.23
CA GLY A 252 22.72 -0.87 -13.46
C GLY A 252 24.08 -1.21 -14.07
N THR A 253 24.42 -0.51 -15.16
CA THR A 253 25.68 -0.74 -15.89
C THR A 253 26.91 -0.22 -15.16
N LYS A 254 26.75 0.64 -14.15
CA LYS A 254 27.85 1.29 -13.40
C LYS A 254 27.79 1.03 -11.89
N GLY A 255 26.85 0.22 -11.41
CA GLY A 255 26.76 -0.07 -10.00
C GLY A 255 25.41 -0.64 -9.57
N LYS A 256 25.12 -0.55 -8.28
CA LYS A 256 23.87 -1.02 -7.70
C LYS A 256 23.39 -0.13 -6.53
N ILE A 257 22.08 -0.10 -6.34
CA ILE A 257 21.41 0.45 -5.17
C ILE A 257 20.81 -0.70 -4.40
N THR A 258 21.05 -0.79 -3.09
CA THR A 258 20.50 -1.82 -2.20
C THR A 258 19.76 -1.18 -1.04
N PHE A 259 18.56 -1.67 -0.73
CA PHE A 259 17.77 -1.20 0.41
C PHE A 259 16.74 -2.23 0.85
N PRO A 260 16.34 -2.26 2.14
CA PRO A 260 15.18 -2.98 2.62
C PRO A 260 13.92 -2.11 2.47
N PHE A 261 12.77 -2.71 2.18
CA PHE A 261 11.52 -1.95 2.11
C PHE A 261 10.98 -1.51 3.48
N PHE A 262 11.28 -2.28 4.52
CA PHE A 262 10.83 -2.03 5.90
C PHE A 262 11.97 -1.61 6.84
N GLY A 263 13.15 -1.33 6.28
CA GLY A 263 14.27 -0.78 7.03
C GLY A 263 14.45 0.71 6.82
N THR A 264 15.67 1.22 7.12
CA THR A 264 15.93 2.64 7.26
C THR A 264 17.21 3.10 6.57
N PHE A 265 17.77 2.34 5.62
CA PHE A 265 18.99 2.71 4.93
C PHE A 265 18.93 2.43 3.43
N VAL A 266 19.76 3.14 2.67
CA VAL A 266 20.01 2.92 1.25
C VAL A 266 21.52 2.91 1.05
N THR A 267 22.04 1.87 0.41
CA THR A 267 23.44 1.77 -0.01
C THR A 267 23.52 1.92 -1.53
N CYS A 268 24.30 2.87 -1.99
CA CYS A 268 24.66 3.03 -3.40
C CYS A 268 26.14 2.67 -3.58
N LYS A 269 26.41 1.69 -4.45
CA LYS A 269 27.76 1.31 -4.84
C LYS A 269 27.94 1.49 -6.35
N ASN A 270 28.92 2.28 -6.74
CA ASN A 270 29.23 2.58 -8.14
C ASN A 270 30.75 2.75 -8.35
N GLU A 271 31.15 3.25 -9.51
CA GLU A 271 32.57 3.46 -9.87
C GLU A 271 33.28 4.48 -8.97
N VAL A 272 32.52 5.38 -8.29
CA VAL A 272 33.06 6.40 -7.38
C VAL A 272 33.35 5.82 -6.00
N GLY A 273 32.57 4.83 -5.56
CA GLY A 273 32.69 4.20 -4.25
C GLY A 273 31.39 3.57 -3.77
N GLU A 274 31.33 3.37 -2.45
CA GLU A 274 30.16 2.84 -1.76
C GLU A 274 29.75 3.81 -0.65
N GLU A 275 28.49 4.23 -0.67
CA GLU A 275 27.90 5.13 0.32
C GLU A 275 26.63 4.53 0.89
N THR A 276 26.45 4.61 2.20
CA THR A 276 25.22 4.21 2.89
C THR A 276 24.60 5.42 3.60
N VAL A 277 23.37 5.74 3.24
CA VAL A 277 22.58 6.82 3.85
C VAL A 277 21.52 6.20 4.76
N ASN A 278 21.49 6.63 6.03
CA ASN A 278 20.48 6.21 7.00
C ASN A 278 19.34 7.24 7.08
N PHE A 279 18.12 6.76 7.28
CA PHE A 279 16.90 7.57 7.33
C PHE A 279 16.16 7.35 8.64
N THR A 280 15.55 8.39 9.17
CA THR A 280 14.60 8.29 10.27
C THR A 280 13.19 8.41 9.71
N HIS A 281 12.35 7.41 9.96
CA HIS A 281 10.95 7.51 9.58
C HIS A 281 10.20 8.48 10.50
N PRO A 282 9.21 9.23 9.98
CA PRO A 282 8.37 10.06 10.82
C PRO A 282 7.57 9.19 11.80
N GLU A 283 7.22 9.75 12.96
CA GLU A 283 6.41 9.08 13.98
C GLU A 283 5.13 8.46 13.38
N HIS A 284 4.45 9.23 12.53
CA HIS A 284 3.31 8.75 11.74
C HIS A 284 3.77 8.55 10.30
N ILE A 285 4.09 7.32 9.96
CA ILE A 285 4.77 7.00 8.69
C ILE A 285 4.00 7.45 7.45
N GLN A 286 2.68 7.61 7.53
CA GLN A 286 1.86 8.09 6.41
C GLN A 286 1.79 9.62 6.32
N GLN A 287 2.28 10.37 7.32
CA GLN A 287 2.15 11.83 7.35
C GLN A 287 2.66 12.54 6.09
N PRO A 288 3.84 12.20 5.53
CA PRO A 288 4.31 12.85 4.30
C PRO A 288 3.38 12.64 3.10
N MET A 289 2.76 11.46 3.00
CA MET A 289 1.77 11.17 1.96
C MET A 289 0.49 11.95 2.20
N ILE A 290 -0.03 11.95 3.43
CA ILE A 290 -1.28 12.67 3.77
C ILE A 290 -1.12 14.17 3.51
N THR A 291 0.07 14.76 3.73
CA THR A 291 0.35 16.16 3.36
C THR A 291 0.12 16.39 1.86
N LYS A 292 0.63 15.50 1.00
CA LYS A 292 0.41 15.60 -0.46
C LYS A 292 -1.08 15.42 -0.83
N ILE A 293 -1.77 14.54 -0.12
CA ILE A 293 -3.22 14.28 -0.35
C ILE A 293 -4.06 15.49 0.02
N VAL A 294 -3.78 16.14 1.16
CA VAL A 294 -4.46 17.37 1.55
C VAL A 294 -4.29 18.46 0.47
N SER A 295 -3.06 18.63 -0.03
CA SER A 295 -2.79 19.55 -1.15
C SER A 295 -3.59 19.18 -2.42
N TYR A 296 -3.62 17.89 -2.79
CA TYR A 296 -4.41 17.41 -3.93
C TYR A 296 -5.92 17.65 -3.73
N PHE A 297 -6.48 17.33 -2.58
CA PHE A 297 -7.92 17.52 -2.33
C PHE A 297 -8.30 19.00 -2.36
N LYS A 298 -7.42 19.88 -1.92
CA LYS A 298 -7.58 21.34 -2.04
C LYS A 298 -7.39 21.86 -3.47
N GLY A 299 -6.88 21.05 -4.41
CA GLY A 299 -6.57 21.46 -5.78
C GLY A 299 -5.26 22.25 -5.91
N GLU A 300 -4.37 22.13 -4.93
CA GLU A 300 -3.08 22.81 -4.85
C GLU A 300 -1.90 21.95 -5.33
N GLY A 301 -2.15 20.66 -5.64
CA GLY A 301 -1.12 19.72 -6.07
C GLY A 301 -1.69 18.55 -6.89
N PRO A 302 -0.81 17.73 -7.52
CA PRO A 302 -1.23 16.55 -8.26
C PRO A 302 -1.69 15.43 -7.33
N ASN A 303 -2.45 14.46 -7.88
CA ASN A 303 -2.75 13.21 -7.16
C ASN A 303 -1.45 12.42 -6.92
N PRO A 304 -1.08 12.13 -5.67
CA PRO A 304 0.18 11.45 -5.38
C PRO A 304 0.18 9.95 -5.73
N CYS A 305 -1.01 9.34 -5.84
CA CYS A 305 -1.19 7.95 -6.30
C CYS A 305 -2.62 7.76 -6.80
N THR A 306 -2.78 7.70 -8.11
CA THR A 306 -4.08 7.59 -8.76
C THR A 306 -4.66 6.18 -8.65
N ILE A 307 -5.98 6.06 -8.81
CA ILE A 307 -6.63 4.75 -8.88
C ILE A 307 -6.20 3.98 -10.13
N ASP A 308 -5.90 4.65 -11.25
CA ASP A 308 -5.44 4.00 -12.47
C ASP A 308 -4.06 3.35 -12.28
N GLU A 309 -3.13 3.98 -11.56
CA GLU A 309 -1.86 3.36 -11.16
C GLU A 309 -2.09 2.14 -10.26
N ALA A 310 -3.04 2.22 -9.33
CA ALA A 310 -3.38 1.10 -8.46
C ALA A 310 -4.06 -0.05 -9.24
N VAL A 311 -4.84 0.22 -10.28
CA VAL A 311 -5.36 -0.82 -11.21
C VAL A 311 -4.22 -1.55 -11.90
N ILE A 312 -3.20 -0.84 -12.37
CA ILE A 312 -2.01 -1.46 -12.99
C ILE A 312 -1.31 -2.36 -11.97
N LEU A 313 -1.13 -1.88 -10.74
CA LEU A 313 -0.53 -2.67 -9.67
C LEU A 313 -1.33 -3.94 -9.38
N MET A 314 -2.66 -3.85 -9.27
CA MET A 314 -3.50 -5.02 -9.01
C MET A 314 -3.46 -6.03 -10.17
N LYS A 315 -3.37 -5.57 -11.43
CA LYS A 315 -3.14 -6.46 -12.59
C LYS A 315 -1.82 -7.21 -12.49
N VAL A 316 -0.75 -6.57 -12.01
CA VAL A 316 0.54 -7.24 -11.76
C VAL A 316 0.38 -8.28 -10.64
N ILE A 317 -0.28 -7.95 -9.54
CA ILE A 317 -0.53 -8.89 -8.42
C ILE A 317 -1.33 -10.10 -8.92
N ASP A 318 -2.43 -9.87 -9.65
CA ASP A 318 -3.26 -10.94 -10.21
C ASP A 318 -2.46 -11.84 -11.16
N SER A 319 -1.56 -11.27 -11.99
CA SER A 319 -0.72 -12.03 -12.90
C SER A 319 0.27 -12.97 -12.19
N PHE A 320 0.58 -12.73 -10.92
CA PHE A 320 1.43 -13.58 -10.11
C PHE A 320 0.65 -14.67 -9.36
N THR A 321 -0.65 -14.44 -9.09
CA THR A 321 -1.43 -15.29 -8.19
C THR A 321 -2.60 -16.02 -8.84
N ILE A 322 -3.14 -15.50 -9.96
CA ILE A 322 -4.32 -16.10 -10.63
C ILE A 322 -3.91 -16.93 -11.85
N SER A 323 -2.77 -16.64 -12.47
CA SER A 323 -2.51 -17.04 -13.86
C SER A 323 -2.11 -18.49 -14.09
N GLN A 324 -1.69 -19.25 -13.06
CA GLN A 324 -1.35 -20.66 -13.27
C GLN A 324 -1.46 -21.43 -11.95
N LYS A 325 -2.56 -22.16 -11.76
CA LYS A 325 -2.55 -23.30 -10.85
C LYS A 325 -1.67 -24.36 -11.47
N ILE A 326 -0.47 -24.56 -10.90
CA ILE A 326 0.36 -25.69 -11.24
C ILE A 326 -0.31 -26.92 -10.62
N GLU A 327 -0.83 -27.82 -11.45
CA GLU A 327 -1.19 -29.16 -10.98
C GLU A 327 0.12 -29.89 -10.71
N LEU A 328 0.49 -29.98 -9.44
CA LEU A 328 1.58 -30.85 -9.00
C LEU A 328 1.00 -32.27 -8.94
N SER A 329 1.28 -33.08 -9.97
CA SER A 329 0.93 -34.52 -10.05
C SER A 329 1.73 -35.34 -9.05
#